data_42107b16f8b4528795a0bee7e41b5f45
#
_entry.id   42107b16f8b4528795a0bee7e41b5f45
#
_cell.length_a   1.000
_cell.length_b   1.000
_cell.length_c   1.000
_cell.angle_alpha   90.00
_cell.angle_beta   90.00
_cell.angle_gamma   90.00
#
_symmetry.space_group_name_H-M   'P 1'
#
loop_
_entity.id
_entity.type
_entity.pdbx_description
1 polymer ?
#
loop_
_entity_poly.entity_id
_entity_poly.type
_entity_poly.pdbx_seq_one_letter_code
_entity_poly.pdbx_strand_id
1 'polypeptide(L)'
;SNKEKKMIQRVDTIETVVDVFNIAMDIQELYLKQGPFKQLSMSEMHVLEAVDKESSPSMSAVANHLNVTLGTLTTAVKKIVEKGFLIKEKSTQDQRIYYLRLTNQGKEALKVHEQFHHELDSIYRNRIPDERVEWVFSTLSDIYKDLVVYRNELLRRKDQNK
;
A
#
# COMPACT_ATOMS: atom_id res chain seq x y z
N SER A 1 28.19 16.84 24.84
CA SER A 1 27.36 18.05 25.00
C SER A 1 25.86 17.72 24.86
N ASN A 2 24.99 18.60 25.33
CA ASN A 2 23.53 18.39 25.22
C ASN A 2 23.05 18.31 23.74
N LYS A 3 23.79 18.94 22.81
CA LYS A 3 23.55 18.86 21.36
C LYS A 3 23.94 17.48 20.78
N GLU A 4 25.04 16.91 21.24
CA GLU A 4 25.47 15.56 20.80
C GLU A 4 24.54 14.47 21.30
N LYS A 5 24.08 14.53 22.57
CA LYS A 5 23.07 13.60 23.10
C LYS A 5 21.75 13.70 22.34
N LYS A 6 21.32 14.91 21.97
CA LYS A 6 20.08 15.15 21.20
C LYS A 6 20.21 14.68 19.74
N MET A 7 21.42 14.70 19.17
CA MET A 7 21.71 14.21 17.82
C MET A 7 21.77 12.68 17.79
N ILE A 8 22.43 12.05 18.75
CA ILE A 8 22.48 10.58 18.91
C ILE A 8 21.06 10.04 19.10
N GLN A 9 20.25 10.65 20.00
CA GLN A 9 18.88 10.25 20.25
C GLN A 9 17.95 10.38 19.00
N ARG A 10 18.25 11.33 18.09
CA ARG A 10 17.53 11.48 16.81
C ARG A 10 17.88 10.39 15.79
N VAL A 11 19.14 9.99 15.73
CA VAL A 11 19.59 8.90 14.84
C VAL A 11 18.95 7.60 15.28
N ASP A 12 19.00 7.26 16.56
CA ASP A 12 18.37 6.06 17.13
C ASP A 12 16.85 6.00 16.86
N THR A 13 16.18 7.17 16.90
CA THR A 13 14.73 7.24 16.61
C THR A 13 14.42 6.88 15.16
N ILE A 14 15.18 7.41 14.20
CA ILE A 14 14.99 7.12 12.77
C ILE A 14 15.33 5.66 12.46
N GLU A 15 16.41 5.11 13.03
CA GLU A 15 16.75 3.69 12.88
C GLU A 15 15.60 2.80 13.40
N THR A 16 15.06 3.10 14.58
CA THR A 16 13.91 2.36 15.13
C THR A 16 12.67 2.44 14.22
N VAL A 17 12.38 3.61 13.65
CA VAL A 17 11.26 3.78 12.70
C VAL A 17 11.49 2.92 11.46
N VAL A 18 12.70 2.93 10.89
CA VAL A 18 13.05 2.13 9.72
C VAL A 18 12.93 0.63 10.03
N ASP A 19 13.39 0.18 11.20
CA ASP A 19 13.29 -1.22 11.63
C ASP A 19 11.84 -1.66 11.78
N VAL A 20 10.97 -0.81 12.35
CA VAL A 20 9.53 -1.09 12.45
C VAL A 20 8.90 -1.23 11.07
N PHE A 21 9.24 -0.38 10.11
CA PHE A 21 8.77 -0.51 8.74
C PHE A 21 9.24 -1.80 8.08
N ASN A 22 10.53 -2.10 8.19
CA ASN A 22 11.12 -3.27 7.55
C ASN A 22 10.48 -4.56 8.10
N ILE A 23 10.36 -4.70 9.41
CA ILE A 23 9.76 -5.90 10.02
C ILE A 23 8.26 -6.02 9.67
N ALA A 24 7.53 -4.91 9.60
CA ALA A 24 6.12 -4.92 9.19
C ALA A 24 5.96 -5.40 7.75
N MET A 25 6.83 -4.95 6.83
CA MET A 25 6.83 -5.40 5.44
C MET A 25 7.20 -6.89 5.31
N ASP A 26 8.17 -7.36 6.07
CA ASP A 26 8.55 -8.79 6.11
C ASP A 26 7.40 -9.66 6.61
N ILE A 27 6.74 -9.25 7.69
CA ILE A 27 5.58 -9.98 8.24
C ILE A 27 4.44 -10.02 7.22
N GLN A 28 4.17 -8.92 6.53
CA GLN A 28 3.14 -8.84 5.50
C GLN A 28 3.40 -9.86 4.37
N GLU A 29 4.64 -9.95 3.91
CA GLU A 29 5.02 -10.88 2.86
C GLU A 29 4.96 -12.35 3.33
N LEU A 30 5.41 -12.62 4.56
CA LEU A 30 5.32 -13.93 5.19
C LEU A 30 3.87 -14.38 5.36
N TYR A 31 2.99 -13.48 5.84
CA TYR A 31 1.57 -13.76 6.02
C TYR A 31 0.92 -14.15 4.70
N LEU A 32 1.20 -13.42 3.63
CA LEU A 32 0.69 -13.75 2.30
C LEU A 32 1.23 -15.10 1.80
N LYS A 33 2.52 -15.36 1.94
CA LYS A 33 3.16 -16.61 1.47
C LYS A 33 2.71 -17.85 2.21
N GLN A 34 2.35 -17.71 3.49
CA GLN A 34 1.84 -18.81 4.32
C GLN A 34 0.33 -18.99 4.20
N GLY A 35 -0.36 -18.02 3.64
CA GLY A 35 -1.80 -18.02 3.48
C GLY A 35 -2.31 -18.77 2.25
N PRO A 36 -3.64 -18.84 2.09
CA PRO A 36 -4.28 -19.54 0.98
C PRO A 36 -4.07 -18.90 -0.39
N PHE A 37 -3.62 -17.64 -0.44
CA PHE A 37 -3.43 -16.86 -1.66
C PHE A 37 -1.95 -16.58 -1.97
N LYS A 38 -1.07 -17.51 -1.62
CA LYS A 38 0.39 -17.43 -1.82
C LYS A 38 0.85 -17.25 -3.28
N GLN A 39 -0.02 -17.46 -4.25
CA GLN A 39 0.22 -17.23 -5.67
C GLN A 39 0.18 -15.73 -6.04
N LEU A 40 -0.37 -14.87 -5.16
CA LEU A 40 -0.29 -13.42 -5.31
C LEU A 40 1.03 -12.89 -4.75
N SER A 41 1.56 -11.86 -5.38
CA SER A 41 2.59 -11.00 -4.78
C SER A 41 1.93 -9.88 -3.97
N MET A 42 2.70 -9.22 -3.08
CA MET A 42 2.18 -8.06 -2.35
C MET A 42 1.79 -6.91 -3.28
N SER A 43 2.53 -6.68 -4.35
CA SER A 43 2.16 -5.66 -5.34
C SER A 43 0.86 -5.98 -6.07
N GLU A 44 0.58 -7.26 -6.32
CA GLU A 44 -0.71 -7.69 -6.89
C GLU A 44 -1.85 -7.54 -5.86
N MET A 45 -1.61 -7.84 -4.59
CA MET A 45 -2.57 -7.61 -3.51
C MET A 45 -2.93 -6.12 -3.39
N HIS A 46 -1.96 -5.21 -3.47
CA HIS A 46 -2.21 -3.77 -3.46
C HIS A 46 -3.03 -3.30 -4.68
N VAL A 47 -2.92 -3.98 -5.84
CA VAL A 47 -3.82 -3.71 -6.97
C VAL A 47 -5.25 -4.11 -6.63
N LEU A 48 -5.48 -5.26 -5.98
CA LEU A 48 -6.82 -5.67 -5.54
C LEU A 48 -7.41 -4.67 -4.54
N GLU A 49 -6.62 -4.21 -3.56
CA GLU A 49 -7.05 -3.17 -2.61
C GLU A 49 -7.43 -1.86 -3.31
N ALA A 50 -6.61 -1.41 -4.27
CA ALA A 50 -6.89 -0.18 -5.01
C ALA A 50 -8.18 -0.29 -5.82
N VAL A 51 -8.45 -1.45 -6.42
CA VAL A 51 -9.71 -1.71 -7.13
C VAL A 51 -10.91 -1.66 -6.18
N ASP A 52 -10.76 -2.21 -4.97
CA ASP A 52 -11.84 -2.21 -3.97
C ASP A 52 -12.14 -0.80 -3.42
N LYS A 53 -11.09 0.01 -3.22
CA LYS A 53 -11.21 1.37 -2.68
C LYS A 53 -11.74 2.40 -3.69
N GLU A 54 -11.57 2.15 -4.98
CA GLU A 54 -12.05 3.07 -6.02
C GLU A 54 -13.55 2.91 -6.29
N SER A 55 -14.29 4.00 -6.20
CA SER A 55 -15.73 4.03 -6.52
C SER A 55 -16.01 3.75 -7.99
N SER A 56 -15.05 4.06 -8.86
CA SER A 56 -15.10 3.82 -10.30
C SER A 56 -13.72 3.33 -10.78
N PRO A 57 -13.41 2.02 -10.60
CA PRO A 57 -12.08 1.47 -10.77
C PRO A 57 -11.69 1.30 -12.24
N SER A 58 -11.57 2.41 -12.97
CA SER A 58 -10.97 2.41 -14.29
C SER A 58 -9.47 2.13 -14.20
N MET A 59 -8.87 1.62 -15.28
CA MET A 59 -7.43 1.39 -15.35
C MET A 59 -6.61 2.64 -14.97
N SER A 60 -7.05 3.83 -15.41
CA SER A 60 -6.37 5.08 -15.09
C SER A 60 -6.56 5.49 -13.62
N ALA A 61 -7.76 5.32 -13.05
CA ALA A 61 -8.02 5.63 -11.65
C ALA A 61 -7.16 4.75 -10.73
N VAL A 62 -7.11 3.45 -10.98
CA VAL A 62 -6.30 2.51 -10.21
C VAL A 62 -4.80 2.79 -10.37
N ALA A 63 -4.32 3.12 -11.57
CA ALA A 63 -2.93 3.50 -11.79
C ALA A 63 -2.56 4.77 -10.99
N ASN A 64 -3.43 5.77 -10.98
CA ASN A 64 -3.26 7.00 -10.21
C ASN A 64 -3.28 6.73 -8.70
N HIS A 65 -4.21 5.90 -8.21
CA HIS A 65 -4.29 5.50 -6.81
C HIS A 65 -2.97 4.87 -6.33
N LEU A 66 -2.39 3.99 -7.14
CA LEU A 66 -1.14 3.29 -6.84
C LEU A 66 0.12 4.12 -7.16
N ASN A 67 -0.03 5.30 -7.78
CA ASN A 67 1.09 6.11 -8.27
C ASN A 67 2.05 5.33 -9.20
N VAL A 68 1.49 4.57 -10.11
CA VAL A 68 2.23 3.83 -11.15
C VAL A 68 1.80 4.29 -12.55
N THR A 69 2.63 3.97 -13.56
CA THR A 69 2.25 4.21 -14.95
C THR A 69 1.14 3.23 -15.39
N LEU A 70 0.34 3.64 -16.38
CA LEU A 70 -0.68 2.78 -16.95
C LEU A 70 -0.09 1.49 -17.55
N GLY A 71 1.12 1.57 -18.13
CA GLY A 71 1.84 0.39 -18.65
C GLY A 71 2.22 -0.60 -17.54
N THR A 72 2.71 -0.10 -16.41
CA THR A 72 3.01 -0.92 -15.23
C THR A 72 1.76 -1.62 -14.71
N LEU A 73 0.66 -0.87 -14.55
CA LEU A 73 -0.61 -1.45 -14.12
C LEU A 73 -1.14 -2.49 -15.11
N THR A 74 -1.06 -2.21 -16.41
CA THR A 74 -1.53 -3.13 -17.45
C THR A 74 -0.83 -4.49 -17.36
N THR A 75 0.47 -4.49 -17.11
CA THR A 75 1.26 -5.72 -16.94
C THR A 75 0.83 -6.48 -15.67
N ALA A 76 0.62 -5.78 -14.56
CA ALA A 76 0.17 -6.39 -13.32
C ALA A 76 -1.25 -6.96 -13.46
N VAL A 77 -2.19 -6.17 -13.99
CA VAL A 77 -3.58 -6.59 -14.18
C VAL A 77 -3.69 -7.83 -15.06
N LYS A 78 -2.91 -7.92 -16.14
CA LYS A 78 -2.90 -9.12 -16.98
C LYS A 78 -2.62 -10.38 -16.16
N LYS A 79 -1.60 -10.37 -15.31
CA LYS A 79 -1.24 -11.50 -14.43
C LYS A 79 -2.33 -11.81 -13.42
N ILE A 80 -2.94 -10.78 -12.83
CA ILE A 80 -3.97 -10.95 -11.81
C ILE A 80 -5.26 -11.52 -12.42
N VAL A 81 -5.61 -11.10 -13.64
CA VAL A 81 -6.73 -11.67 -14.41
C VAL A 81 -6.47 -13.13 -14.78
N GLU A 82 -5.26 -13.45 -15.26
CA GLU A 82 -4.84 -14.83 -15.57
C GLU A 82 -4.91 -15.74 -14.33
N LYS A 83 -4.63 -15.20 -13.14
CA LYS A 83 -4.76 -15.90 -11.85
C LYS A 83 -6.20 -16.00 -11.35
N GLY A 84 -7.16 -15.32 -11.98
CA GLY A 84 -8.58 -15.38 -11.64
C GLY A 84 -9.05 -14.47 -10.52
N PHE A 85 -8.27 -13.46 -10.11
CA PHE A 85 -8.61 -12.54 -9.01
C PHE A 85 -9.29 -11.26 -9.49
N LEU A 86 -9.10 -10.85 -10.74
CA LEU A 86 -9.73 -9.69 -11.35
C LEU A 86 -10.42 -10.06 -12.66
N ILE A 87 -11.42 -9.25 -13.02
CA ILE A 87 -12.02 -9.19 -14.34
C ILE A 87 -11.76 -7.78 -14.89
N LYS A 88 -11.36 -7.72 -16.17
CA LYS A 88 -11.19 -6.48 -16.92
C LYS A 88 -12.31 -6.38 -17.94
N GLU A 89 -13.17 -5.38 -17.80
CA GLU A 89 -14.36 -5.16 -18.63
C GLU A 89 -14.26 -3.84 -19.38
N LYS A 90 -14.70 -3.85 -20.64
CA LYS A 90 -14.77 -2.64 -21.45
C LYS A 90 -16.00 -1.82 -21.06
N SER A 91 -15.87 -0.51 -20.98
CA SER A 91 -17.01 0.37 -20.76
C SER A 91 -18.01 0.26 -21.92
N THR A 92 -19.29 0.25 -21.57
CA THR A 92 -20.40 0.30 -22.56
C THR A 92 -20.59 1.71 -23.13
N GLN A 93 -20.17 2.73 -22.40
CA GLN A 93 -20.34 4.15 -22.80
C GLN A 93 -19.16 4.68 -23.61
N ASP A 94 -17.93 4.32 -23.24
CA ASP A 94 -16.71 4.66 -23.96
C ASP A 94 -15.79 3.44 -24.08
N GLN A 95 -15.69 2.89 -25.27
CA GLN A 95 -14.90 1.69 -25.55
C GLN A 95 -13.39 1.85 -25.37
N ARG A 96 -12.88 3.06 -25.09
CA ARG A 96 -11.48 3.32 -24.76
C ARG A 96 -11.21 3.07 -23.27
N ILE A 97 -12.25 3.03 -22.44
CA ILE A 97 -12.14 2.87 -21.00
C ILE A 97 -12.36 1.41 -20.61
N TYR A 98 -11.47 0.91 -19.75
CA TYR A 98 -11.59 -0.39 -19.13
C TYR A 98 -11.73 -0.23 -17.63
N TYR A 99 -12.68 -0.95 -17.06
CA TYR A 99 -12.90 -1.07 -15.62
C TYR A 99 -12.40 -2.40 -15.10
N LEU A 100 -12.01 -2.40 -13.84
CA LEU A 100 -11.55 -3.58 -13.12
C LEU A 100 -12.63 -3.98 -12.10
N ARG A 101 -12.85 -5.25 -11.93
CA ARG A 101 -13.77 -5.80 -10.95
C ARG A 101 -13.15 -7.00 -10.26
N LEU A 102 -13.27 -7.04 -8.93
CA LEU A 102 -12.87 -8.20 -8.15
C LEU A 102 -13.77 -9.41 -8.48
N THR A 103 -13.14 -10.57 -8.66
CA THR A 103 -13.85 -11.85 -8.62
C THR A 103 -14.19 -12.22 -7.17
N ASN A 104 -14.96 -13.29 -6.96
CA ASN A 104 -15.17 -13.82 -5.62
C ASN A 104 -13.84 -14.21 -4.95
N GLN A 105 -12.93 -14.81 -5.73
CA GLN A 105 -11.59 -15.15 -5.25
C GLN A 105 -10.77 -13.90 -4.88
N GLY A 106 -10.87 -12.82 -5.66
CA GLY A 106 -10.25 -11.53 -5.34
C GLY A 106 -10.78 -10.94 -4.03
N LYS A 107 -12.08 -11.00 -3.80
CA LYS A 107 -12.72 -10.56 -2.55
C LYS A 107 -12.28 -11.38 -1.35
N GLU A 108 -12.18 -12.71 -1.49
CA GLU A 108 -11.68 -13.57 -0.41
C GLU A 108 -10.19 -13.30 -0.10
N ALA A 109 -9.38 -13.03 -1.11
CA ALA A 109 -7.98 -12.64 -0.91
C ALA A 109 -7.87 -11.32 -0.11
N LEU A 110 -8.71 -10.33 -0.41
CA LEU A 110 -8.75 -9.09 0.36
C LEU A 110 -9.18 -9.29 1.80
N LYS A 111 -10.17 -10.14 2.08
CA LYS A 111 -10.56 -10.44 3.47
C LYS A 111 -9.41 -11.00 4.30
N VAL A 112 -8.60 -11.90 3.72
CA VAL A 112 -7.42 -12.44 4.40
C VAL A 112 -6.39 -11.34 4.64
N HIS A 113 -6.22 -10.43 3.70
CA HIS A 113 -5.31 -9.30 3.84
C HIS A 113 -5.80 -8.27 4.89
N GLU A 114 -7.09 -8.00 4.95
CA GLU A 114 -7.71 -7.18 6.01
C GLU A 114 -7.53 -7.80 7.39
N GLN A 115 -7.65 -9.13 7.52
CA GLN A 115 -7.38 -9.81 8.78
C GLN A 115 -5.93 -9.58 9.25
N PHE A 116 -4.97 -9.65 8.35
CA PHE A 116 -3.57 -9.28 8.66
C PHE A 116 -3.48 -7.84 9.20
N HIS A 117 -4.14 -6.88 8.57
CA HIS A 117 -4.16 -5.49 9.04
C HIS A 117 -4.76 -5.36 10.44
N HIS A 118 -5.82 -6.12 10.75
CA HIS A 118 -6.41 -6.14 12.10
C HIS A 118 -5.45 -6.73 13.15
N GLU A 119 -4.72 -7.79 12.81
CA GLU A 119 -3.72 -8.37 13.70
C GLU A 119 -2.57 -7.38 13.96
N LEU A 120 -2.10 -6.70 12.92
CA LEU A 120 -1.07 -5.67 13.04
C LEU A 120 -1.57 -4.46 13.87
N ASP A 121 -2.79 -3.97 13.61
CA ASP A 121 -3.41 -2.89 14.40
C ASP A 121 -3.48 -3.25 15.89
N SER A 122 -3.84 -4.50 16.22
CA SER A 122 -3.87 -4.98 17.59
C SER A 122 -2.50 -4.92 18.27
N ILE A 123 -1.42 -5.26 17.55
CA ILE A 123 -0.05 -5.18 18.09
C ILE A 123 0.30 -3.73 18.43
N TYR A 124 -0.02 -2.78 17.55
CA TYR A 124 0.24 -1.36 17.80
C TYR A 124 -0.62 -0.82 18.95
N ARG A 125 -1.93 -1.08 18.94
CA ARG A 125 -2.85 -0.59 19.98
C ARG A 125 -2.50 -1.10 21.36
N ASN A 126 -2.06 -2.35 21.48
CA ASN A 126 -1.65 -2.93 22.76
C ASN A 126 -0.38 -2.24 23.35
N ARG A 127 0.36 -1.48 22.56
CA ARG A 127 1.56 -0.75 23.00
C ARG A 127 1.36 0.74 23.17
N ILE A 128 0.30 1.29 22.57
CA ILE A 128 -0.01 2.71 22.64
C ILE A 128 -1.01 2.93 23.78
N PRO A 129 -0.70 3.75 24.80
CA PRO A 129 -1.66 4.13 25.83
C PRO A 129 -2.90 4.78 25.22
N ASP A 130 -4.09 4.47 25.73
CA ASP A 130 -5.38 4.93 25.17
C ASP A 130 -5.44 6.44 24.98
N GLU A 131 -4.91 7.20 25.92
CA GLU A 131 -4.86 8.67 25.87
C GLU A 131 -3.93 9.22 24.78
N ARG A 132 -3.09 8.37 24.17
CA ARG A 132 -2.15 8.76 23.09
C ARG A 132 -2.51 8.22 21.72
N VAL A 133 -3.50 7.36 21.61
CA VAL A 133 -3.88 6.69 20.35
C VAL A 133 -4.18 7.72 19.28
N GLU A 134 -5.04 8.69 19.54
CA GLU A 134 -5.41 9.73 18.58
C GLU A 134 -4.20 10.57 18.16
N TRP A 135 -3.36 10.97 19.11
CA TRP A 135 -2.15 11.72 18.84
C TRP A 135 -1.16 10.95 17.98
N VAL A 136 -0.95 9.66 18.26
CA VAL A 136 -0.03 8.82 17.48
C VAL A 136 -0.52 8.69 16.04
N PHE A 137 -1.80 8.36 15.82
CA PHE A 137 -2.33 8.17 14.49
C PHE A 137 -2.42 9.47 13.69
N SER A 138 -2.76 10.60 14.31
CA SER A 138 -2.72 11.90 13.64
C SER A 138 -1.30 12.28 13.23
N THR A 139 -0.31 12.06 14.11
CA THR A 139 1.10 12.31 13.82
C THR A 139 1.61 11.45 12.67
N LEU A 140 1.28 10.15 12.65
CA LEU A 140 1.63 9.24 11.55
C LEU A 140 0.98 9.68 10.23
N SER A 141 -0.28 10.14 10.28
CA SER A 141 -0.97 10.67 9.10
C SER A 141 -0.27 11.90 8.53
N ASP A 142 0.21 12.80 9.38
CA ASP A 142 0.92 14.00 8.92
C ASP A 142 2.32 13.65 8.37
N ILE A 143 3.04 12.73 9.01
CA ILE A 143 4.31 12.20 8.49
C ILE A 143 4.08 11.56 7.10
N TYR A 144 3.01 10.79 6.93
CA TYR A 144 2.67 10.20 5.63
C TYR A 144 2.48 11.26 4.54
N LYS A 145 1.74 12.34 4.84
CA LYS A 145 1.54 13.46 3.89
C LYS A 145 2.87 14.10 3.48
N ASP A 146 3.73 14.36 4.46
CA ASP A 146 5.05 14.95 4.20
C ASP A 146 5.94 14.04 3.35
N LEU A 147 5.92 12.73 3.62
CA LEU A 147 6.65 11.74 2.82
C LEU A 147 6.12 11.65 1.39
N VAL A 148 4.80 11.77 1.18
CA VAL A 148 4.21 11.84 -0.17
C VAL A 148 4.68 13.07 -0.93
N VAL A 149 4.71 14.23 -0.29
CA VAL A 149 5.24 15.48 -0.88
C VAL A 149 6.70 15.29 -1.28
N TYR A 150 7.53 14.80 -0.37
CA TYR A 150 8.96 14.57 -0.62
C TYR A 150 9.21 13.58 -1.76
N ARG A 151 8.47 12.47 -1.79
CA ARG A 151 8.52 11.50 -2.91
C ARG A 151 8.21 12.16 -4.25
N ASN A 152 7.16 12.98 -4.31
CA ASN A 152 6.76 13.65 -5.54
C ASN A 152 7.82 14.66 -6.02
N GLU A 153 8.51 15.33 -5.11
CA GLU A 153 9.65 16.19 -5.44
C GLU A 153 10.82 15.40 -6.04
N LEU A 154 11.13 14.22 -5.47
CA LEU A 154 12.19 13.36 -6.00
C LEU A 154 11.86 12.87 -7.43
N LEU A 155 10.60 12.52 -7.71
CA LEU A 155 10.17 12.11 -9.04
C LEU A 155 10.32 13.26 -10.06
N ARG A 156 9.93 14.48 -9.71
CA ARG A 156 10.09 15.67 -10.58
C ARG A 156 11.56 15.94 -10.90
N ARG A 157 12.47 15.82 -9.94
CA ARG A 157 13.93 16.00 -10.18
C ARG A 157 14.48 14.97 -11.16
N LYS A 158 13.97 13.73 -11.12
CA LYS A 158 14.38 12.67 -12.05
C LYS A 158 13.98 12.99 -13.48
N ASP A 159 12.81 13.60 -13.70
CA ASP A 159 12.32 13.95 -15.04
C ASP A 159 13.04 15.18 -15.64
N GLN A 160 13.58 16.06 -14.80
CA GLN A 160 14.36 17.23 -15.22
C GLN A 160 15.81 16.87 -15.62
N ASN A 161 16.30 15.70 -15.23
CA ASN A 161 17.67 15.23 -15.52
C ASN A 161 17.73 14.23 -16.70
N LYS A 162 16.65 14.09 -17.46
CA LYS A 162 16.58 13.32 -18.71
C LYS A 162 16.47 14.26 -19.92
#